data_a0b5ecc44a1305b8328dcb6803b5c805
#
_entry.id   a0b5ecc44a1305b8328dcb6803b5c805
#
_cell.length_a   1.000
_cell.length_b   1.000
_cell.length_c   1.000
_cell.angle_alpha   90.00
_cell.angle_beta   90.00
_cell.angle_gamma   90.00
#
_symmetry.space_group_name_H-M   'P 1'
#
loop_
_entity.id
_entity.type
_entity.pdbx_description
1 polymer ?
#
loop_
_entity_poly.entity_id
_entity_poly.type
_entity_poly.pdbx_seq_one_letter_code
_entity_poly.pdbx_strand_id
1 'polypeptide(L)'
;MDITYRPGRKGDSAKIAELISLASGGVVEYLFQGVIPDLSPIQVLNYGLENDQYPHSYRSAIIAEHNQEVVGMALSYPSHLHDITPEMRAFFPEDRLEHLNHFYSARVENSWLLDALCVLKAYRRKGIAKMLVALTKEKALENGYATLSLIVFADNTPALALYAQLGFEVVQPVELKGNAFIPHENGCLLLRTDFAAEPGYKSSR
;
A
#
# COMPACT_ATOMS: atom_id res chain seq x y z
N MET A 1 8.47 -20.52 13.63
CA MET A 1 8.11 -20.24 12.22
C MET A 1 9.13 -19.24 11.73
N ASP A 2 9.86 -19.61 10.71
CA ASP A 2 10.95 -18.78 10.18
C ASP A 2 10.39 -17.92 9.03
N ILE A 3 10.45 -16.60 9.20
CA ILE A 3 9.99 -15.64 8.18
C ILE A 3 11.20 -14.85 7.71
N THR A 4 11.46 -14.88 6.43
CA THR A 4 12.46 -14.04 5.78
C THR A 4 11.81 -12.82 5.15
N TYR A 5 12.56 -11.72 5.10
CA TYR A 5 12.11 -10.46 4.50
C TYR A 5 13.09 -10.07 3.40
N ARG A 6 12.57 -9.65 2.26
CA ARG A 6 13.38 -9.29 1.10
C ARG A 6 12.68 -8.28 0.19
N PRO A 7 13.42 -7.57 -0.67
CA PRO A 7 12.81 -6.81 -1.77
C PRO A 7 11.97 -7.70 -2.68
N GLY A 8 10.92 -7.11 -3.26
CA GLY A 8 10.12 -7.76 -4.30
C GLY A 8 10.93 -8.03 -5.57
N ARG A 9 10.59 -9.11 -6.25
CA ARG A 9 11.19 -9.56 -7.51
C ARG A 9 10.10 -9.64 -8.58
N LYS A 10 10.48 -9.58 -9.84
CA LYS A 10 9.54 -9.69 -10.96
C LYS A 10 8.63 -10.93 -10.86
N GLY A 11 9.17 -12.06 -10.44
CA GLY A 11 8.40 -13.30 -10.25
C GLY A 11 7.36 -13.25 -9.12
N ASP A 12 7.41 -12.24 -8.24
CA ASP A 12 6.42 -12.04 -7.18
C ASP A 12 5.21 -11.24 -7.64
N SER A 13 5.24 -10.61 -8.83
CA SER A 13 4.26 -9.61 -9.28
C SER A 13 2.82 -10.10 -9.19
N ALA A 14 2.54 -11.32 -9.62
CA ALA A 14 1.20 -11.90 -9.53
C ALA A 14 0.73 -12.02 -8.07
N LYS A 15 1.62 -12.43 -7.17
CA LYS A 15 1.29 -12.54 -5.74
C LYS A 15 1.16 -11.18 -5.07
N ILE A 16 1.98 -10.21 -5.47
CA ILE A 16 1.86 -8.81 -5.01
C ILE A 16 0.50 -8.26 -5.44
N ALA A 17 0.07 -8.46 -6.71
CA ALA A 17 -1.24 -8.02 -7.20
C ALA A 17 -2.40 -8.60 -6.37
N GLU A 18 -2.37 -9.91 -6.06
CA GLU A 18 -3.35 -10.53 -5.17
C GLU A 18 -3.38 -9.88 -3.78
N LEU A 19 -2.21 -9.62 -3.19
CA LEU A 19 -2.10 -9.04 -1.85
C LEU A 19 -2.51 -7.56 -1.81
N ILE A 20 -2.25 -6.79 -2.88
CA ILE A 20 -2.76 -5.42 -3.04
C ILE A 20 -4.28 -5.45 -3.12
N SER A 21 -4.88 -6.30 -3.97
CA SER A 21 -6.34 -6.44 -4.07
C SER A 21 -6.96 -6.75 -2.69
N LEU A 22 -6.38 -7.71 -1.94
CA LEU A 22 -6.83 -8.04 -0.59
C LEU A 22 -6.70 -6.87 0.41
N ALA A 23 -5.70 -6.01 0.25
CA ALA A 23 -5.49 -4.84 1.11
C ALA A 23 -6.38 -3.66 0.72
N SER A 24 -6.76 -3.57 -0.55
CA SER A 24 -7.42 -2.39 -1.15
C SER A 24 -8.87 -2.17 -0.69
N GLY A 25 -9.48 -3.13 0.00
CA GLY A 25 -10.88 -3.02 0.43
C GLY A 25 -11.86 -2.81 -0.72
N GLY A 26 -11.54 -3.33 -1.92
CA GLY A 26 -12.37 -3.23 -3.12
C GLY A 26 -12.01 -2.09 -4.08
N VAL A 27 -11.06 -1.22 -3.73
CA VAL A 27 -10.62 -0.12 -4.62
C VAL A 27 -10.01 -0.66 -5.91
N VAL A 28 -9.22 -1.74 -5.85
CA VAL A 28 -8.66 -2.39 -7.06
C VAL A 28 -9.78 -2.92 -7.94
N GLU A 29 -10.73 -3.65 -7.39
CA GLU A 29 -11.87 -4.19 -8.13
C GLU A 29 -12.69 -3.06 -8.76
N TYR A 30 -12.97 -2.00 -8.00
CA TYR A 30 -13.72 -0.85 -8.50
C TYR A 30 -13.00 -0.14 -9.65
N LEU A 31 -11.71 0.14 -9.48
CA LEU A 31 -10.95 0.92 -10.44
C LEU A 31 -10.69 0.14 -11.74
N PHE A 32 -10.35 -1.15 -11.64
CA PHE A 32 -9.83 -1.95 -12.75
C PHE A 32 -10.90 -2.82 -13.45
N GLN A 33 -12.10 -3.00 -12.86
CA GLN A 33 -13.14 -3.85 -13.45
C GLN A 33 -13.52 -3.43 -14.88
N GLY A 34 -13.31 -4.34 -15.85
CA GLY A 34 -13.71 -4.15 -17.25
C GLY A 34 -12.90 -3.08 -18.01
N VAL A 35 -11.76 -2.63 -17.47
CA VAL A 35 -10.87 -1.66 -18.16
C VAL A 35 -10.18 -2.31 -19.36
N ILE A 36 -9.79 -3.57 -19.24
CA ILE A 36 -9.32 -4.39 -20.36
C ILE A 36 -10.29 -5.56 -20.53
N PRO A 37 -10.88 -5.77 -21.72
CA PRO A 37 -11.73 -6.92 -21.98
C PRO A 37 -11.03 -8.24 -21.63
N ASP A 38 -11.78 -9.19 -21.09
CA ASP A 38 -11.35 -10.54 -20.73
C ASP A 38 -10.25 -10.67 -19.66
N LEU A 39 -9.80 -9.52 -19.07
CA LEU A 39 -8.87 -9.53 -17.94
C LEU A 39 -9.58 -9.14 -16.64
N SER A 40 -9.24 -9.89 -15.58
CA SER A 40 -9.65 -9.53 -14.23
C SER A 40 -8.85 -8.32 -13.70
N PRO A 41 -9.38 -7.55 -12.71
CA PRO A 41 -8.66 -6.45 -12.06
C PRO A 41 -7.24 -6.82 -11.60
N ILE A 42 -7.09 -8.00 -11.00
CA ILE A 42 -5.79 -8.49 -10.52
C ILE A 42 -4.83 -8.75 -11.68
N GLN A 43 -5.30 -9.28 -12.82
CA GLN A 43 -4.45 -9.50 -14.01
C GLN A 43 -3.98 -8.18 -14.62
N VAL A 44 -4.85 -7.16 -14.68
CA VAL A 44 -4.47 -5.83 -15.17
C VAL A 44 -3.44 -5.18 -14.23
N LEU A 45 -3.67 -5.25 -12.91
CA LEU A 45 -2.72 -4.75 -11.92
C LEU A 45 -1.37 -5.49 -12.01
N ASN A 46 -1.38 -6.82 -12.16
CA ASN A 46 -0.17 -7.62 -12.33
C ASN A 46 0.66 -7.17 -13.53
N TYR A 47 0.01 -6.84 -14.65
CA TYR A 47 0.71 -6.36 -15.85
C TYR A 47 1.51 -5.08 -15.56
N GLY A 48 0.94 -4.11 -14.82
CA GLY A 48 1.65 -2.90 -14.41
C GLY A 48 2.85 -3.21 -13.49
N LEU A 49 2.64 -4.05 -12.48
CA LEU A 49 3.69 -4.48 -11.54
C LEU A 49 4.85 -5.17 -12.24
N GLU A 50 4.57 -6.08 -13.19
CA GLU A 50 5.55 -6.85 -13.94
C GLU A 50 6.39 -6.01 -14.90
N ASN A 51 5.79 -4.96 -15.46
CA ASN A 51 6.43 -4.01 -16.37
C ASN A 51 7.14 -2.87 -15.63
N ASP A 52 7.28 -2.98 -14.31
CA ASP A 52 8.03 -2.04 -13.45
C ASP A 52 7.53 -0.59 -13.57
N GLN A 53 6.22 -0.42 -13.66
CA GLN A 53 5.59 0.91 -13.74
C GLN A 53 5.57 1.55 -12.35
N TYR A 54 6.62 2.31 -12.05
CA TYR A 54 6.75 3.02 -10.80
C TYR A 54 5.63 4.10 -10.65
N PRO A 55 5.00 4.29 -9.48
CA PRO A 55 5.37 3.70 -8.19
C PRO A 55 4.79 2.29 -7.95
N HIS A 56 3.80 1.83 -8.69
CA HIS A 56 3.19 0.50 -8.56
C HIS A 56 4.02 -0.55 -9.30
N SER A 57 5.16 -0.89 -8.72
CA SER A 57 6.15 -1.83 -9.23
C SER A 57 6.45 -2.90 -8.19
N TYR A 58 6.83 -4.11 -8.63
CA TYR A 58 7.35 -5.14 -7.72
C TYR A 58 8.53 -4.65 -6.87
N ARG A 59 9.35 -3.70 -7.36
CA ARG A 59 10.47 -3.09 -6.64
C ARG A 59 10.05 -2.20 -5.48
N SER A 60 8.81 -1.68 -5.52
CA SER A 60 8.26 -0.88 -4.43
C SER A 60 7.85 -1.74 -3.23
N ALA A 61 7.78 -3.07 -3.40
CA ALA A 61 7.35 -4.01 -2.38
C ALA A 61 8.51 -4.54 -1.52
N ILE A 62 8.21 -4.76 -0.24
CA ILE A 62 8.96 -5.61 0.69
C ILE A 62 8.11 -6.85 0.92
N ILE A 63 8.71 -8.02 0.74
CA ILE A 63 8.05 -9.33 0.81
C ILE A 63 8.39 -10.01 2.14
N ALA A 64 7.39 -10.55 2.80
CA ALA A 64 7.54 -11.54 3.87
C ALA A 64 7.32 -12.93 3.28
N GLU A 65 8.29 -13.82 3.45
CA GLU A 65 8.34 -15.15 2.86
C GLU A 65 8.49 -16.24 3.93
N HIS A 66 7.77 -17.34 3.78
CA HIS A 66 7.89 -18.53 4.59
C HIS A 66 7.95 -19.76 3.68
N ASN A 67 8.99 -20.59 3.79
CA ASN A 67 9.20 -21.77 2.95
C ASN A 67 9.08 -21.47 1.44
N GLN A 68 9.68 -20.34 0.99
CA GLN A 68 9.65 -19.86 -0.40
C GLN A 68 8.26 -19.40 -0.89
N GLU A 69 7.27 -19.31 -0.02
CA GLU A 69 5.95 -18.77 -0.32
C GLU A 69 5.80 -17.33 0.21
N VAL A 70 5.29 -16.43 -0.61
CA VAL A 70 4.97 -15.07 -0.19
C VAL A 70 3.74 -15.09 0.71
N VAL A 71 3.92 -14.70 1.97
CA VAL A 71 2.89 -14.72 3.01
C VAL A 71 2.42 -13.34 3.45
N GLY A 72 3.10 -12.30 3.02
CA GLY A 72 2.73 -10.91 3.25
C GLY A 72 3.62 -9.96 2.48
N MET A 73 3.20 -8.71 2.39
CA MET A 73 3.96 -7.65 1.75
C MET A 73 3.61 -6.27 2.30
N ALA A 74 4.54 -5.31 2.11
CA ALA A 74 4.31 -3.88 2.19
C ALA A 74 4.72 -3.24 0.86
N LEU A 75 3.85 -2.44 0.25
CA LEU A 75 4.15 -1.63 -0.94
C LEU A 75 4.23 -0.17 -0.51
N SER A 76 5.29 0.53 -0.89
CA SER A 76 5.53 1.87 -0.40
C SER A 76 6.39 2.71 -1.34
N TYR A 77 6.14 4.03 -1.36
CA TYR A 77 6.80 5.00 -2.24
C TYR A 77 6.62 6.43 -1.69
N PRO A 78 7.30 7.46 -2.25
CA PRO A 78 7.10 8.86 -1.86
C PRO A 78 5.64 9.30 -2.03
N SER A 79 5.07 9.97 -1.03
CA SER A 79 3.65 10.35 -1.00
C SER A 79 3.21 11.26 -2.15
N HIS A 80 4.11 12.08 -2.71
CA HIS A 80 3.80 12.95 -3.85
C HIS A 80 3.45 12.19 -5.14
N LEU A 81 3.73 10.87 -5.19
CA LEU A 81 3.35 9.99 -6.31
C LEU A 81 1.95 9.38 -6.14
N HIS A 82 1.32 9.57 -4.98
CA HIS A 82 -0.06 9.16 -4.74
C HIS A 82 -1.01 10.24 -5.27
N ASP A 83 -1.27 10.19 -6.56
CA ASP A 83 -2.10 11.18 -7.25
C ASP A 83 -2.74 10.58 -8.50
N ILE A 84 -3.80 11.21 -9.02
CA ILE A 84 -4.41 10.87 -10.30
C ILE A 84 -3.58 11.49 -11.41
N THR A 85 -2.78 10.68 -12.09
CA THR A 85 -1.89 11.13 -13.16
C THR A 85 -2.61 11.27 -14.51
N PRO A 86 -2.03 12.00 -15.49
CA PRO A 86 -2.56 12.03 -16.86
C PRO A 86 -2.70 10.63 -17.49
N GLU A 87 -1.77 9.72 -17.19
CA GLU A 87 -1.82 8.33 -17.67
C GLU A 87 -3.00 7.57 -17.07
N MET A 88 -3.30 7.79 -15.78
CA MET A 88 -4.49 7.22 -15.15
C MET A 88 -5.76 7.75 -15.80
N ARG A 89 -5.85 9.05 -16.09
CA ARG A 89 -7.01 9.66 -16.80
C ARG A 89 -7.18 9.13 -18.23
N ALA A 90 -6.08 8.76 -18.90
CA ALA A 90 -6.13 8.15 -20.21
C ALA A 90 -6.56 6.68 -20.19
N PHE A 91 -6.37 5.99 -19.06
CA PHE A 91 -6.55 4.55 -18.94
C PHE A 91 -7.83 4.15 -18.21
N PHE A 92 -8.22 4.87 -17.14
CA PHE A 92 -9.38 4.55 -16.33
C PHE A 92 -10.60 5.42 -16.68
N PRO A 93 -11.84 4.91 -16.46
CA PRO A 93 -13.06 5.72 -16.57
C PRO A 93 -13.02 6.93 -15.63
N GLU A 94 -13.38 8.11 -16.16
CA GLU A 94 -13.30 9.37 -15.42
C GLU A 94 -14.20 9.38 -14.18
N ASP A 95 -15.40 8.81 -14.26
CA ASP A 95 -16.34 8.70 -13.14
C ASP A 95 -15.75 7.92 -11.95
N ARG A 96 -14.91 6.92 -12.22
CA ARG A 96 -14.21 6.17 -11.17
C ARG A 96 -13.09 6.98 -10.54
N LEU A 97 -12.36 7.74 -11.34
CA LEU A 97 -11.29 8.62 -10.84
C LEU A 97 -11.88 9.77 -10.03
N GLU A 98 -12.99 10.36 -10.47
CA GLU A 98 -13.73 11.38 -9.71
C GLU A 98 -14.20 10.84 -8.36
N HIS A 99 -14.74 9.63 -8.33
CA HIS A 99 -15.14 8.96 -7.07
C HIS A 99 -13.98 8.76 -6.11
N LEU A 100 -12.78 8.47 -6.62
CA LEU A 100 -11.56 8.25 -5.84
C LEU A 100 -10.71 9.53 -5.64
N ASN A 101 -11.18 10.70 -6.10
CA ASN A 101 -10.36 11.92 -6.12
C ASN A 101 -9.86 12.33 -4.72
N HIS A 102 -10.73 12.31 -3.71
CA HIS A 102 -10.33 12.65 -2.34
C HIS A 102 -9.35 11.62 -1.75
N PHE A 103 -9.48 10.35 -2.13
CA PHE A 103 -8.55 9.29 -1.73
C PHE A 103 -7.16 9.52 -2.30
N TYR A 104 -7.05 9.79 -3.61
CA TYR A 104 -5.77 10.02 -4.28
C TYR A 104 -5.13 11.38 -3.97
N SER A 105 -5.93 12.39 -3.62
CA SER A 105 -5.42 13.72 -3.23
C SER A 105 -4.98 13.79 -1.77
N ALA A 106 -5.41 12.85 -0.92
CA ALA A 106 -5.06 12.85 0.50
C ALA A 106 -3.61 12.40 0.70
N ARG A 107 -2.78 13.29 1.20
CA ARG A 107 -1.37 13.00 1.47
C ARG A 107 -0.82 13.80 2.66
N VAL A 108 0.25 13.31 3.23
CA VAL A 108 1.14 14.08 4.12
C VAL A 108 2.33 14.50 3.28
N GLU A 109 2.56 15.81 3.17
CA GLU A 109 3.68 16.34 2.38
C GLU A 109 5.03 15.87 2.96
N ASN A 110 6.00 15.62 2.09
CA ASN A 110 7.35 15.16 2.47
C ASN A 110 7.35 13.87 3.31
N SER A 111 6.39 12.97 3.06
CA SER A 111 6.34 11.66 3.69
C SER A 111 6.60 10.54 2.70
N TRP A 112 6.94 9.38 3.24
CA TRP A 112 6.90 8.10 2.52
C TRP A 112 5.53 7.48 2.75
N LEU A 113 4.83 7.05 1.72
CA LEU A 113 3.52 6.43 1.81
C LEU A 113 3.66 4.90 1.89
N LEU A 114 3.08 4.30 2.91
CA LEU A 114 2.75 2.88 2.96
C LEU A 114 1.39 2.69 2.29
N ASP A 115 1.42 2.38 0.99
CA ASP A 115 0.24 2.29 0.15
C ASP A 115 -0.58 1.01 0.40
N ALA A 116 0.10 -0.13 0.52
CA ALA A 116 -0.55 -1.40 0.82
C ALA A 116 0.24 -2.21 1.84
N LEU A 117 -0.45 -2.79 2.82
CA LEU A 117 0.09 -3.73 3.80
C LEU A 117 -0.85 -4.93 3.89
N CYS A 118 -0.35 -6.10 3.55
CA CYS A 118 -1.13 -7.33 3.61
C CYS A 118 -0.33 -8.46 4.25
N VAL A 119 -1.00 -9.23 5.12
CA VAL A 119 -0.51 -10.52 5.64
C VAL A 119 -1.62 -11.53 5.49
N LEU A 120 -1.33 -12.67 4.86
CA LEU A 120 -2.28 -13.77 4.66
C LEU A 120 -2.87 -14.23 6.00
N LYS A 121 -4.17 -14.54 6.02
CA LYS A 121 -4.94 -14.85 7.25
C LYS A 121 -4.25 -15.88 8.14
N ALA A 122 -3.70 -16.96 7.56
CA ALA A 122 -3.01 -18.03 8.30
C ALA A 122 -1.71 -17.58 8.99
N TYR A 123 -1.17 -16.43 8.59
CA TYR A 123 0.10 -15.87 9.08
C TYR A 123 -0.09 -14.62 9.96
N ARG A 124 -1.32 -14.17 10.18
CA ARG A 124 -1.62 -13.01 11.04
C ARG A 124 -1.30 -13.28 12.50
N ARG A 125 -1.16 -12.19 13.30
CA ARG A 125 -0.88 -12.21 14.74
C ARG A 125 0.48 -12.83 15.12
N LYS A 126 1.42 -12.88 14.19
CA LYS A 126 2.77 -13.41 14.35
C LYS A 126 3.88 -12.34 14.23
N GLY A 127 3.51 -11.05 14.31
CA GLY A 127 4.46 -9.93 14.24
C GLY A 127 4.86 -9.50 12.82
N ILE A 128 4.44 -10.23 11.76
CA ILE A 128 4.88 -9.98 10.36
C ILE A 128 4.55 -8.55 9.91
N ALA A 129 3.33 -8.08 10.16
CA ALA A 129 2.94 -6.72 9.76
C ALA A 129 3.77 -5.64 10.48
N LYS A 130 4.09 -5.84 11.77
CA LYS A 130 4.97 -4.93 12.53
C LYS A 130 6.37 -4.86 11.91
N MET A 131 6.92 -6.00 11.52
CA MET A 131 8.24 -6.05 10.87
C MET A 131 8.21 -5.40 9.48
N LEU A 132 7.18 -5.66 8.68
CA LEU A 132 7.02 -5.01 7.37
C LEU A 132 6.95 -3.47 7.50
N VAL A 133 6.24 -2.94 8.50
CA VAL A 133 6.20 -1.50 8.77
C VAL A 133 7.58 -0.99 9.23
N ALA A 134 8.30 -1.73 10.08
CA ALA A 134 9.65 -1.35 10.51
C ALA A 134 10.61 -1.25 9.32
N LEU A 135 10.65 -2.27 8.45
CA LEU A 135 11.44 -2.27 7.22
C LEU A 135 11.02 -1.17 6.23
N THR A 136 9.72 -0.80 6.21
CA THR A 136 9.25 0.33 5.41
C THR A 136 9.78 1.66 5.96
N LYS A 137 9.88 1.83 7.29
CA LYS A 137 10.51 3.01 7.92
C LYS A 137 12.01 3.09 7.56
N GLU A 138 12.73 1.97 7.60
CA GLU A 138 14.14 1.90 7.18
C GLU A 138 14.30 2.31 5.72
N LYS A 139 13.47 1.76 4.81
CA LYS A 139 13.45 2.13 3.39
C LYS A 139 13.14 3.62 3.20
N ALA A 140 12.22 4.19 3.98
CA ALA A 140 11.90 5.62 3.94
C ALA A 140 13.13 6.46 4.34
N LEU A 141 13.83 6.11 5.43
CA LEU A 141 15.06 6.78 5.88
C LEU A 141 16.18 6.73 4.84
N GLU A 142 16.38 5.58 4.19
CA GLU A 142 17.36 5.41 3.10
C GLU A 142 17.07 6.35 1.92
N ASN A 143 15.80 6.74 1.73
CA ASN A 143 15.35 7.68 0.70
C ASN A 143 15.18 9.12 1.20
N GLY A 144 15.62 9.43 2.43
CA GLY A 144 15.62 10.78 2.98
C GLY A 144 14.31 11.24 3.62
N TYR A 145 13.40 10.31 3.92
CA TYR A 145 12.11 10.62 4.56
C TYR A 145 12.13 10.22 6.03
N ALA A 146 11.65 11.10 6.90
CA ALA A 146 11.53 10.89 8.34
C ALA A 146 10.09 10.73 8.82
N THR A 147 9.14 10.70 7.89
CA THR A 147 7.70 10.55 8.15
C THR A 147 7.15 9.42 7.29
N LEU A 148 6.43 8.49 7.90
CA LEU A 148 5.63 7.48 7.20
C LEU A 148 4.15 7.85 7.29
N SER A 149 3.45 7.84 6.17
CA SER A 149 2.01 8.05 6.10
C SER A 149 1.30 6.82 5.51
N LEU A 150 0.01 6.74 5.71
CA LEU A 150 -0.86 5.73 5.11
C LEU A 150 -2.31 6.20 5.11
N ILE A 151 -3.13 5.57 4.25
CA ILE A 151 -4.58 5.73 4.25
C ILE A 151 -5.19 4.38 4.64
N VAL A 152 -6.18 4.41 5.54
CA VAL A 152 -6.85 3.20 6.03
C VAL A 152 -8.35 3.44 6.14
N PHE A 153 -9.19 2.45 5.80
CA PHE A 153 -10.63 2.54 6.01
C PHE A 153 -10.96 2.76 7.49
N ALA A 154 -11.88 3.68 7.77
CA ALA A 154 -12.23 4.08 9.14
C ALA A 154 -12.89 2.95 9.95
N ASP A 155 -13.45 1.95 9.28
CA ASP A 155 -14.04 0.74 9.87
C ASP A 155 -13.06 -0.44 9.99
N ASN A 156 -11.82 -0.32 9.49
CA ASN A 156 -10.81 -1.37 9.61
C ASN A 156 -10.15 -1.37 11.00
N THR A 157 -10.96 -1.71 12.02
CA THR A 157 -10.53 -1.74 13.42
C THR A 157 -9.23 -2.52 13.69
N PRO A 158 -8.98 -3.70 13.07
CA PRO A 158 -7.73 -4.42 13.30
C PRO A 158 -6.48 -3.66 12.78
N ALA A 159 -6.60 -2.98 11.65
CA ALA A 159 -5.49 -2.19 11.09
C ALA A 159 -5.26 -0.92 11.92
N LEU A 160 -6.32 -0.22 12.31
CA LEU A 160 -6.24 0.96 13.19
C LEU A 160 -5.57 0.63 14.52
N ALA A 161 -5.93 -0.51 15.15
CA ALA A 161 -5.28 -0.96 16.38
C ALA A 161 -3.78 -1.26 16.20
N LEU A 162 -3.39 -1.82 15.05
CA LEU A 162 -1.98 -2.05 14.71
C LEU A 162 -1.25 -0.71 14.56
N TYR A 163 -1.80 0.23 13.78
CA TYR A 163 -1.15 1.50 13.52
C TYR A 163 -1.04 2.37 14.78
N ALA A 164 -2.06 2.38 15.62
CA ALA A 164 -1.98 3.06 16.93
C ALA A 164 -0.85 2.48 17.82
N GLN A 165 -0.66 1.14 17.86
CA GLN A 165 0.45 0.51 18.57
C GLN A 165 1.83 0.85 17.97
N LEU A 166 1.89 1.23 16.69
CA LEU A 166 3.12 1.62 15.98
C LEU A 166 3.37 3.13 16.01
N GLY A 167 2.56 3.88 16.77
CA GLY A 167 2.72 5.33 16.98
C GLY A 167 2.17 6.18 15.82
N PHE A 168 1.26 5.63 15.01
CA PHE A 168 0.58 6.45 14.02
C PHE A 168 -0.54 7.27 14.68
N GLU A 169 -0.67 8.51 14.23
CA GLU A 169 -1.70 9.45 14.63
C GLU A 169 -2.58 9.81 13.43
N VAL A 170 -3.86 10.08 13.68
CA VAL A 170 -4.80 10.52 12.65
C VAL A 170 -4.50 11.97 12.29
N VAL A 171 -4.28 12.24 11.02
CA VAL A 171 -4.09 13.58 10.46
C VAL A 171 -5.44 14.20 10.11
N GLN A 172 -6.23 13.46 9.32
CA GLN A 172 -7.55 13.92 8.88
C GLN A 172 -8.41 12.76 8.37
N PRO A 173 -9.74 12.91 8.35
CA PRO A 173 -10.61 12.04 7.60
C PRO A 173 -10.43 12.25 6.09
N VAL A 174 -10.66 11.20 5.31
CA VAL A 174 -10.62 11.20 3.85
C VAL A 174 -11.98 10.69 3.35
N GLU A 175 -12.67 11.54 2.61
CA GLU A 175 -13.96 11.16 2.06
C GLU A 175 -13.78 10.08 0.98
N LEU A 176 -14.45 8.97 1.15
CA LEU A 176 -14.58 7.91 0.16
C LEU A 176 -15.94 7.24 0.39
N LYS A 177 -16.86 7.43 -0.55
CA LYS A 177 -18.19 6.81 -0.46
C LYS A 177 -18.12 5.34 -0.82
N GLY A 178 -18.78 4.52 -0.03
CA GLY A 178 -18.96 3.11 -0.33
C GLY A 178 -19.78 2.89 -1.60
N ASN A 179 -19.56 1.76 -2.24
CA ASN A 179 -20.33 1.28 -3.38
C ASN A 179 -20.33 -0.27 -3.41
N ALA A 180 -20.88 -0.88 -4.46
CA ALA A 180 -20.96 -2.34 -4.54
C ALA A 180 -19.59 -3.05 -4.51
N PHE A 181 -18.51 -2.39 -4.90
CA PHE A 181 -17.14 -2.92 -4.86
C PHE A 181 -16.41 -2.55 -3.56
N ILE A 182 -16.68 -1.34 -3.04
CA ILE A 182 -16.04 -0.78 -1.84
C ILE A 182 -17.08 -0.82 -0.70
N PRO A 183 -17.21 -1.93 0.05
CA PRO A 183 -18.24 -2.11 1.07
C PRO A 183 -17.89 -1.42 2.39
N HIS A 184 -17.35 -0.20 2.33
CA HIS A 184 -16.94 0.62 3.47
C HIS A 184 -17.75 1.93 3.48
N GLU A 185 -18.47 2.21 4.57
CA GLU A 185 -19.41 3.34 4.62
C GLU A 185 -18.82 4.60 5.27
N ASN A 186 -17.75 4.46 6.06
CA ASN A 186 -17.24 5.55 6.90
C ASN A 186 -16.01 6.26 6.31
N GLY A 187 -15.73 6.07 5.01
CA GLY A 187 -14.56 6.62 4.35
C GLY A 187 -13.25 6.09 4.89
N CYS A 188 -12.21 6.89 4.79
CA CYS A 188 -10.86 6.55 5.23
C CYS A 188 -10.31 7.57 6.24
N LEU A 189 -9.20 7.22 6.85
CA LEU A 189 -8.39 8.10 7.69
C LEU A 189 -6.98 8.17 7.10
N LEU A 190 -6.45 9.38 6.97
CA LEU A 190 -5.03 9.62 6.69
C LEU A 190 -4.28 9.62 8.03
N LEU A 191 -3.30 8.74 8.15
CA LEU A 191 -2.46 8.59 9.34
C LEU A 191 -1.01 8.93 9.03
N ARG A 192 -0.26 9.36 10.04
CA ARG A 192 1.18 9.55 9.97
C ARG A 192 1.89 9.10 11.24
N THR A 193 3.17 8.79 11.13
CA THR A 193 4.11 8.66 12.25
C THR A 193 5.45 9.25 11.84
N ASP A 194 6.03 10.07 12.72
CA ASP A 194 7.38 10.59 12.55
C ASP A 194 8.37 9.62 13.25
N PHE A 195 9.55 9.48 12.70
CA PHE A 195 10.60 8.64 13.27
C PHE A 195 11.97 9.28 13.02
N ALA A 196 12.82 9.25 14.03
CA ALA A 196 14.21 9.71 13.89
C ALA A 196 15.08 8.60 13.29
N ALA A 197 16.08 8.97 12.49
CA ALA A 197 17.18 8.05 12.23
C ALA A 197 17.85 7.74 13.57
N GLU A 198 18.05 6.47 13.89
CA GLU A 198 18.86 6.14 15.06
C GLU A 198 20.24 6.79 14.93
N PRO A 199 20.78 7.43 16.00
CA PRO A 199 22.09 8.05 15.94
C PRO A 199 23.13 6.97 15.68
N GLY A 200 23.62 6.86 14.43
CA GLY A 200 24.63 5.87 14.02
C GLY A 200 24.36 5.17 12.68
N TYR A 201 23.19 5.35 12.06
CA TYR A 201 22.93 4.80 10.72
C TYR A 201 23.75 5.58 9.67
N LYS A 202 24.93 5.06 9.35
CA LYS A 202 25.71 5.53 8.18
C LYS A 202 25.15 4.81 6.96
N SER A 203 24.45 5.55 6.07
CA SER A 203 24.16 5.11 4.71
C SER A 203 25.48 4.66 4.06
N SER A 204 25.65 3.37 3.87
CA SER A 204 26.70 2.83 3.01
C SER A 204 26.28 3.07 1.57
N ARG A 205 26.89 4.07 0.96
CA ARG A 205 26.81 4.35 -0.48
C ARG A 205 27.49 3.25 -1.29
#